data_6c4d7a4053e333016534535f72a985d7
#
_entry.id   6c4d7a4053e333016534535f72a985d7
#
_cell.length_a   1.000
_cell.length_b   1.000
_cell.length_c   1.000
_cell.angle_alpha   90.00
_cell.angle_beta   90.00
_cell.angle_gamma   90.00
#
_symmetry.space_group_name_H-M   'P 1'
#
loop_
_entity.id
_entity.type
_entity.pdbx_description
1 polymer ?
#
loop_
_entity_poly.entity_id
_entity_poly.type
_entity_poly.pdbx_seq_one_letter_code
_entity_poly.pdbx_strand_id
1 'polypeptide(L)'
;HHTAKIAEVLMSDLPLEPEHLAAIESLLGHSIQDVPEQRFRAIHELLDRHGTGRILFRNTREAIQGFPGRDCQPAALPAPEHWSKDGKLREQMWPEEAQLDGSWMEHDPRVMWLMEMLRTGLKHKKVLLIARTGPVVEALENVLRLHAGIRTAMFHEGMSLLERDQAAAYFAEDSYGAQ
;
A
#
# COMPACT_ATOMS: atom_id res chain seq x y z
N HIS A 1 4.09 -30.96 8.04
CA HIS A 1 5.16 -31.38 7.11
C HIS A 1 4.65 -31.80 5.73
N HIS A 2 3.48 -32.45 5.61
CA HIS A 2 2.97 -32.93 4.32
C HIS A 2 2.43 -31.78 3.44
N THR A 3 1.66 -30.88 4.00
CA THR A 3 1.08 -29.71 3.31
C THR A 3 2.14 -28.75 2.75
N ALA A 4 3.26 -28.56 3.48
CA ALA A 4 4.37 -27.73 3.03
C ALA A 4 5.05 -28.28 1.77
N LYS A 5 5.26 -29.61 1.70
CA LYS A 5 5.82 -30.26 0.51
C LYS A 5 4.91 -30.12 -0.70
N ILE A 6 3.60 -30.23 -0.50
CA ILE A 6 2.62 -30.06 -1.60
C ILE A 6 2.59 -28.62 -2.08
N ALA A 7 2.70 -27.64 -1.20
CA ALA A 7 2.82 -26.24 -1.57
C ALA A 7 4.09 -25.97 -2.39
N GLU A 8 5.24 -26.54 -2.02
CA GLU A 8 6.49 -26.46 -2.79
C GLU A 8 6.35 -27.03 -4.21
N VAL A 9 5.68 -28.19 -4.34
CA VAL A 9 5.44 -28.81 -5.63
C VAL A 9 4.51 -27.95 -6.49
N LEU A 10 3.46 -27.38 -5.92
CA LEU A 10 2.53 -26.48 -6.63
C LEU A 10 3.21 -25.19 -7.09
N MET A 11 4.23 -24.72 -6.36
CA MET A 11 5.01 -23.52 -6.70
C MET A 11 6.13 -23.80 -7.72
N SER A 12 6.45 -25.07 -7.98
CA SER A 12 7.44 -25.45 -8.96
C SER A 12 6.85 -25.43 -10.38
N ASP A 13 7.71 -25.20 -11.39
CA ASP A 13 7.33 -25.29 -12.81
C ASP A 13 7.28 -26.75 -13.34
N LEU A 14 7.50 -27.74 -12.46
CA LEU A 14 7.50 -29.14 -12.85
C LEU A 14 6.06 -29.66 -13.00
N PRO A 15 5.81 -30.61 -13.91
CA PRO A 15 4.50 -31.26 -14.06
C PRO A 15 4.07 -31.92 -12.75
N LEU A 16 2.77 -31.85 -12.45
CA LEU A 16 2.20 -32.53 -11.29
C LEU A 16 2.03 -34.01 -11.58
N GLU A 17 2.75 -34.85 -10.87
CA GLU A 17 2.57 -36.31 -10.92
C GLU A 17 1.19 -36.73 -10.38
N PRO A 18 0.64 -37.88 -10.79
CA PRO A 18 -0.65 -38.36 -10.30
C PRO A 18 -0.76 -38.45 -8.80
N GLU A 19 0.35 -38.75 -8.11
CA GLU A 19 0.42 -38.81 -6.64
C GLU A 19 0.23 -37.41 -6.01
N HIS A 20 0.79 -36.39 -6.64
CA HIS A 20 0.63 -34.98 -6.19
C HIS A 20 -0.82 -34.52 -6.37
N LEU A 21 -1.45 -34.84 -7.51
CA LEU A 21 -2.86 -34.52 -7.77
C LEU A 21 -3.80 -35.19 -6.75
N ALA A 22 -3.58 -36.49 -6.45
CA ALA A 22 -4.36 -37.21 -5.44
C ALA A 22 -4.20 -36.62 -4.04
N ALA A 23 -2.97 -36.21 -3.68
CA ALA A 23 -2.70 -35.56 -2.39
C ALA A 23 -3.35 -34.18 -2.29
N ILE A 24 -3.34 -33.40 -3.36
CA ILE A 24 -3.99 -32.08 -3.45
C ILE A 24 -5.51 -32.25 -3.33
N GLU A 25 -6.10 -33.20 -4.07
CA GLU A 25 -7.53 -33.52 -4.00
C GLU A 25 -7.96 -33.92 -2.59
N SER A 26 -7.14 -34.74 -1.92
CA SER A 26 -7.39 -35.12 -0.53
C SER A 26 -7.40 -33.94 0.45
N LEU A 27 -6.57 -32.91 0.20
CA LEU A 27 -6.46 -31.73 1.05
C LEU A 27 -7.52 -30.67 0.75
N LEU A 28 -7.85 -30.48 -0.53
CA LEU A 28 -8.80 -29.48 -0.99
C LEU A 28 -10.24 -29.98 -1.06
N GLY A 29 -10.44 -31.29 -1.18
CA GLY A 29 -11.75 -31.91 -1.36
C GLY A 29 -12.32 -31.84 -2.79
N HIS A 30 -11.50 -31.37 -3.75
CA HIS A 30 -11.83 -31.34 -5.18
C HIS A 30 -10.56 -31.52 -6.02
N SER A 31 -10.74 -32.03 -7.23
CA SER A 31 -9.63 -32.22 -8.18
C SER A 31 -9.25 -30.92 -8.86
N ILE A 32 -7.97 -30.81 -9.23
CA ILE A 32 -7.44 -29.70 -10.01
C ILE A 32 -6.80 -30.22 -11.30
N GLN A 33 -6.74 -29.38 -12.33
CA GLN A 33 -5.96 -29.62 -13.53
C GLN A 33 -4.58 -28.96 -13.37
N ASP A 34 -3.57 -29.54 -14.00
CA ASP A 34 -2.21 -29.02 -13.97
C ASP A 34 -2.06 -27.82 -14.92
N VAL A 35 -2.73 -26.73 -14.59
CA VAL A 35 -2.63 -25.44 -15.30
C VAL A 35 -2.30 -24.32 -14.30
N PRO A 36 -1.54 -23.29 -14.72
CA PRO A 36 -1.04 -22.26 -13.81
C PRO A 36 -2.10 -21.59 -12.93
N GLU A 37 -3.27 -21.30 -13.50
CA GLU A 37 -4.38 -20.67 -12.76
C GLU A 37 -4.95 -21.57 -11.66
N GLN A 38 -5.06 -22.87 -11.91
CA GLN A 38 -5.56 -23.81 -10.92
C GLN A 38 -4.52 -24.13 -9.85
N ARG A 39 -3.24 -24.21 -10.21
CA ARG A 39 -2.15 -24.29 -9.23
C ARG A 39 -2.15 -23.09 -8.28
N PHE A 40 -2.26 -21.88 -8.82
CA PHE A 40 -2.31 -20.65 -8.03
C PHE A 40 -3.51 -20.64 -7.06
N ARG A 41 -4.69 -21.03 -7.52
CA ARG A 41 -5.88 -21.14 -6.67
C ARG A 41 -5.71 -22.19 -5.57
N ALA A 42 -5.16 -23.36 -5.92
CA ALA A 42 -4.88 -24.43 -4.96
C ALA A 42 -3.90 -24.00 -3.86
N ILE A 43 -2.84 -23.25 -4.22
CA ILE A 43 -1.90 -22.68 -3.24
C ILE A 43 -2.63 -21.75 -2.27
N HIS A 44 -3.44 -20.83 -2.77
CA HIS A 44 -4.21 -19.91 -1.93
C HIS A 44 -5.16 -20.65 -1.01
N GLU A 45 -5.88 -21.64 -1.50
CA GLU A 45 -6.82 -22.43 -0.71
C GLU A 45 -6.12 -23.29 0.35
N LEU A 46 -4.94 -23.86 0.03
CA LEU A 46 -4.11 -24.56 1.01
C LEU A 46 -3.58 -23.63 2.10
N LEU A 47 -3.17 -22.42 1.74
CA LEU A 47 -2.74 -21.41 2.70
C LEU A 47 -3.88 -20.96 3.61
N ASP A 48 -5.08 -20.80 3.07
CA ASP A 48 -6.26 -20.41 3.84
C ASP A 48 -6.71 -21.52 4.80
N ARG A 49 -6.66 -22.80 4.38
CA ARG A 49 -7.10 -23.94 5.19
C ARG A 49 -6.05 -24.43 6.19
N HIS A 50 -4.77 -24.38 5.82
CA HIS A 50 -3.68 -25.02 6.56
C HIS A 50 -2.55 -24.06 6.94
N GLY A 51 -2.62 -22.79 6.57
CA GLY A 51 -1.70 -21.75 7.02
C GLY A 51 -1.77 -21.57 8.53
N THR A 52 -0.77 -20.94 9.09
CA THR A 52 -0.41 -20.85 10.52
C THR A 52 -1.51 -20.39 11.49
N GLY A 53 -2.72 -20.94 11.46
CA GLY A 53 -3.78 -20.74 12.47
C GLY A 53 -4.30 -19.30 12.64
N ARG A 54 -3.80 -18.37 11.84
CA ARG A 54 -4.34 -17.02 11.74
C ARG A 54 -5.35 -17.04 10.60
N ILE A 55 -6.61 -16.86 10.93
CA ILE A 55 -7.65 -16.57 9.95
C ILE A 55 -7.28 -15.22 9.31
N LEU A 56 -6.60 -15.28 8.17
CA LEU A 56 -6.39 -14.12 7.32
C LEU A 56 -7.70 -13.85 6.60
N PHE A 57 -8.54 -12.99 7.18
CA PHE A 57 -9.65 -12.40 6.46
C PHE A 57 -9.08 -11.50 5.37
N ARG A 58 -8.85 -12.05 4.20
CA ARG A 58 -8.54 -11.27 3.01
C ARG A 58 -9.83 -10.68 2.48
N ASN A 59 -10.26 -9.60 3.08
CA ASN A 59 -11.36 -8.81 2.54
C ASN A 59 -10.89 -8.17 1.24
N THR A 60 -11.19 -8.80 0.11
CA THR A 60 -11.07 -8.12 -1.18
C THR A 60 -12.24 -7.14 -1.32
N ARG A 61 -12.01 -5.97 -1.89
CA ARG A 61 -13.07 -4.97 -2.11
C ARG A 61 -14.24 -5.52 -2.92
N GLU A 62 -13.98 -6.46 -3.81
CA GLU A 62 -14.98 -7.14 -4.62
C GLU A 62 -15.89 -8.04 -3.81
N ALA A 63 -15.40 -8.60 -2.70
CA ALA A 63 -16.16 -9.50 -1.83
C ALA A 63 -17.06 -8.77 -0.82
N ILE A 64 -16.82 -7.46 -0.57
CA ILE A 64 -17.59 -6.68 0.41
C ILE A 64 -18.59 -5.80 -0.32
N GLN A 65 -19.87 -6.09 -0.17
CA GLN A 65 -20.94 -5.24 -0.68
C GLN A 65 -20.96 -3.89 0.05
N GLY A 66 -21.13 -2.79 -0.71
CA GLY A 66 -21.19 -1.44 -0.15
C GLY A 66 -19.83 -0.76 0.03
N PHE A 67 -18.72 -1.35 -0.41
CA PHE A 67 -17.45 -0.66 -0.43
C PHE A 67 -17.47 0.44 -1.51
N PRO A 68 -17.15 1.70 -1.16
CA PRO A 68 -17.18 2.79 -2.15
C PRO A 68 -16.19 2.51 -3.28
N GLY A 69 -16.61 2.78 -4.50
CA GLY A 69 -15.76 2.74 -5.69
C GLY A 69 -14.55 3.67 -5.56
N ARG A 70 -13.54 3.44 -6.39
CA ARG A 70 -12.40 4.36 -6.53
C ARG A 70 -12.50 5.00 -7.90
N ASP A 71 -12.38 6.32 -7.94
CA ASP A 71 -12.16 7.09 -9.14
C ASP A 71 -10.71 7.56 -9.16
N CYS A 72 -9.94 7.14 -10.18
CA CYS A 72 -8.56 7.53 -10.33
C CYS A 72 -8.49 8.82 -11.16
N GLN A 73 -8.00 9.88 -10.54
CA GLN A 73 -7.83 11.19 -11.18
C GLN A 73 -6.34 11.52 -11.28
N PRO A 74 -5.65 11.11 -12.37
CA PRO A 74 -4.24 11.41 -12.55
C PRO A 74 -4.04 12.89 -12.84
N ALA A 75 -3.04 13.50 -12.18
CA ALA A 75 -2.56 14.85 -12.45
C ALA A 75 -1.16 14.78 -13.05
N ALA A 76 -0.99 15.23 -14.29
CA ALA A 76 0.32 15.35 -14.89
C ALA A 76 1.01 16.63 -14.39
N LEU A 77 2.18 16.46 -13.77
CA LEU A 77 2.97 17.56 -13.26
C LEU A 77 4.29 17.69 -14.04
N PRO A 78 4.81 18.90 -14.25
CA PRO A 78 6.08 19.10 -14.93
C PRO A 78 7.20 18.53 -14.06
N ALA A 79 8.07 17.71 -14.64
CA ALA A 79 9.28 17.27 -13.97
C ALA A 79 10.28 18.43 -13.87
N PRO A 80 10.89 18.71 -12.70
CA PRO A 80 11.96 19.68 -12.57
C PRO A 80 13.16 19.35 -13.46
N GLU A 81 13.85 20.37 -13.97
CA GLU A 81 14.99 20.18 -14.88
C GLU A 81 16.14 19.41 -14.23
N HIS A 82 16.30 19.54 -12.91
CA HIS A 82 17.35 18.85 -12.14
C HIS A 82 17.05 17.37 -11.89
N TRP A 83 15.83 16.89 -12.17
CA TRP A 83 15.54 15.46 -12.07
C TRP A 83 16.19 14.73 -13.24
N SER A 84 17.03 13.76 -12.91
CA SER A 84 17.75 12.99 -13.93
C SER A 84 16.79 12.25 -14.85
N LYS A 85 16.82 12.60 -16.14
CA LYS A 85 16.10 11.85 -17.18
C LYS A 85 16.78 10.50 -17.50
N ASP A 86 18.08 10.40 -17.22
CA ASP A 86 18.91 9.24 -17.47
C ASP A 86 19.19 8.42 -16.19
N GLY A 87 18.60 8.80 -15.07
CA GLY A 87 18.72 8.11 -13.77
C GLY A 87 18.07 6.73 -13.77
N LYS A 88 18.46 5.90 -12.83
CA LYS A 88 17.79 4.60 -12.61
C LYS A 88 16.31 4.82 -12.34
N LEU A 89 15.47 3.88 -12.75
CA LEU A 89 14.01 3.94 -12.55
C LEU A 89 13.62 4.32 -11.10
N ARG A 90 14.38 3.83 -10.12
CA ARG A 90 14.18 4.17 -8.70
C ARG A 90 14.37 5.67 -8.42
N GLU A 91 15.40 6.29 -8.98
CA GLU A 91 15.69 7.74 -8.80
C GLU A 91 14.64 8.61 -9.48
N GLN A 92 14.06 8.12 -10.57
CA GLN A 92 12.96 8.80 -11.27
C GLN A 92 11.63 8.68 -10.52
N MET A 93 11.39 7.54 -9.86
CA MET A 93 10.16 7.31 -9.11
C MET A 93 10.15 7.98 -7.74
N TRP A 94 11.32 8.09 -7.09
CA TRP A 94 11.49 8.66 -5.75
C TRP A 94 12.65 9.65 -5.71
N PRO A 95 12.54 10.79 -6.40
CA PRO A 95 13.61 11.78 -6.46
C PRO A 95 13.97 12.38 -5.09
N GLU A 96 13.05 12.35 -4.14
CA GLU A 96 13.26 12.75 -2.75
C GLU A 96 14.33 11.92 -2.02
N GLU A 97 14.62 10.71 -2.44
CA GLU A 97 15.66 9.88 -1.84
C GLU A 97 17.08 10.40 -2.11
N ALA A 98 17.25 11.21 -3.14
CA ALA A 98 18.54 11.84 -3.46
C ALA A 98 18.83 13.09 -2.63
N GLN A 99 17.82 13.66 -1.96
CA GLN A 99 17.92 14.91 -1.20
C GLN A 99 17.42 14.70 0.23
N LEU A 100 18.29 14.14 1.08
CA LEU A 100 17.96 13.75 2.45
C LEU A 100 17.76 14.93 3.42
N ASP A 101 18.15 16.15 3.02
CA ASP A 101 18.05 17.36 3.82
C ASP A 101 16.66 18.02 3.84
N GLY A 102 15.69 17.45 3.10
CA GLY A 102 14.34 17.98 3.00
C GLY A 102 14.19 19.20 2.08
N SER A 103 15.28 19.72 1.48
CA SER A 103 15.25 20.89 0.58
C SER A 103 14.43 20.64 -0.69
N TRP A 104 14.23 19.37 -1.06
CA TRP A 104 13.41 18.99 -2.21
C TRP A 104 11.95 19.49 -2.11
N MET A 105 11.42 19.66 -0.92
CA MET A 105 10.03 20.05 -0.72
C MET A 105 9.71 21.45 -1.22
N GLU A 106 10.67 22.37 -1.19
CA GLU A 106 10.47 23.74 -1.63
C GLU A 106 10.27 23.85 -3.14
N HIS A 107 10.78 22.88 -3.90
CA HIS A 107 10.84 22.92 -5.36
C HIS A 107 10.16 21.72 -6.03
N ASP A 108 9.61 20.77 -5.25
CA ASP A 108 8.93 19.61 -5.79
C ASP A 108 7.50 19.98 -6.26
N PRO A 109 7.20 19.85 -7.55
CA PRO A 109 5.88 20.20 -8.07
C PRO A 109 4.74 19.36 -7.47
N ARG A 110 5.04 18.17 -6.94
CA ARG A 110 4.05 17.33 -6.25
C ARG A 110 3.62 17.96 -4.93
N VAL A 111 4.56 18.55 -4.19
CA VAL A 111 4.28 19.26 -2.92
C VAL A 111 3.49 20.54 -3.17
N MET A 112 3.89 21.31 -4.18
CA MET A 112 3.18 22.53 -4.57
C MET A 112 1.74 22.24 -5.01
N TRP A 113 1.57 21.24 -5.85
CA TRP A 113 0.25 20.79 -6.30
C TRP A 113 -0.62 20.29 -5.13
N LEU A 114 -0.03 19.50 -4.22
CA LEU A 114 -0.73 19.00 -3.04
C LEU A 114 -1.23 20.15 -2.15
N MET A 115 -0.38 21.13 -1.85
CA MET A 115 -0.75 22.29 -1.05
C MET A 115 -1.91 23.06 -1.67
N GLU A 116 -1.86 23.27 -2.99
CA GLU A 116 -2.94 23.95 -3.73
C GLU A 116 -4.25 23.15 -3.67
N MET A 117 -4.19 21.84 -3.91
CA MET A 117 -5.36 20.97 -3.86
C MET A 117 -6.01 20.93 -2.46
N LEU A 118 -5.20 20.88 -1.41
CA LEU A 118 -5.69 20.88 -0.01
C LEU A 118 -6.32 22.21 0.38
N ARG A 119 -5.85 23.32 -0.19
CA ARG A 119 -6.39 24.66 0.07
C ARG A 119 -7.65 24.96 -0.73
N THR A 120 -7.84 24.32 -1.87
CA THR A 120 -8.93 24.61 -2.81
C THR A 120 -9.89 23.44 -2.98
N GLY A 121 -9.60 22.50 -3.85
CA GLY A 121 -10.50 21.43 -4.28
C GLY A 121 -10.84 20.41 -3.18
N LEU A 122 -9.91 20.22 -2.24
CA LEU A 122 -10.07 19.30 -1.11
C LEU A 122 -10.25 20.02 0.23
N LYS A 123 -10.47 21.33 0.21
CA LYS A 123 -10.71 22.11 1.42
C LYS A 123 -11.90 21.52 2.21
N HIS A 124 -11.70 21.33 3.50
CA HIS A 124 -12.69 20.73 4.42
C HIS A 124 -13.02 19.24 4.14
N LYS A 125 -12.20 18.55 3.37
CA LYS A 125 -12.32 17.10 3.19
C LYS A 125 -11.23 16.39 3.98
N LYS A 126 -11.55 15.21 4.50
CA LYS A 126 -10.55 14.31 5.07
C LYS A 126 -9.74 13.70 3.93
N VAL A 127 -8.43 13.86 3.99
CA VAL A 127 -7.50 13.39 2.95
C VAL A 127 -6.49 12.44 3.56
N LEU A 128 -6.33 11.26 2.98
CA LEU A 128 -5.29 10.31 3.33
C LEU A 128 -4.15 10.40 2.30
N LEU A 129 -3.02 10.94 2.73
CA LEU A 129 -1.79 10.97 1.94
C LEU A 129 -0.92 9.78 2.31
N ILE A 130 -0.53 8.97 1.33
CA ILE A 130 0.34 7.82 1.53
C ILE A 130 1.71 8.14 0.95
N ALA A 131 2.74 8.16 1.80
CA ALA A 131 4.13 8.31 1.42
C ALA A 131 4.91 7.02 1.67
N ARG A 132 6.10 6.93 1.10
CA ARG A 132 6.89 5.69 1.08
C ARG A 132 7.59 5.39 2.39
N THR A 133 8.13 6.40 3.06
CA THR A 133 8.98 6.25 4.25
C THR A 133 8.59 7.22 5.36
N GLY A 134 8.88 6.87 6.62
CA GLY A 134 8.65 7.72 7.78
C GLY A 134 9.27 9.12 7.65
N PRO A 135 10.55 9.26 7.29
CA PRO A 135 11.17 10.59 7.08
C PRO A 135 10.45 11.47 6.06
N VAL A 136 9.92 10.89 4.98
CA VAL A 136 9.12 11.64 3.99
C VAL A 136 7.77 12.07 4.59
N VAL A 137 7.15 11.23 5.42
CA VAL A 137 5.91 11.59 6.13
C VAL A 137 6.14 12.75 7.08
N GLU A 138 7.21 12.71 7.90
CA GLU A 138 7.57 13.77 8.85
C GLU A 138 7.86 15.10 8.12
N ALA A 139 8.60 15.03 7.04
CA ALA A 139 8.95 16.20 6.24
C ALA A 139 7.70 16.82 5.58
N LEU A 140 6.79 16.02 5.02
CA LEU A 140 5.51 16.48 4.45
C LEU A 140 4.60 17.08 5.53
N GLU A 141 4.50 16.46 6.71
CA GLU A 141 3.76 17.01 7.84
C GLU A 141 4.25 18.41 8.20
N ASN A 142 5.56 18.58 8.35
CA ASN A 142 6.16 19.88 8.68
C ASN A 142 5.83 20.95 7.63
N VAL A 143 5.98 20.64 6.35
CA VAL A 143 5.67 21.58 5.27
C VAL A 143 4.19 21.94 5.24
N LEU A 144 3.31 20.98 5.30
CA LEU A 144 1.87 21.22 5.27
C LEU A 144 1.41 22.05 6.49
N ARG A 145 1.94 21.76 7.67
CA ARG A 145 1.61 22.49 8.89
C ARG A 145 2.20 23.90 8.92
N LEU A 146 3.50 24.03 8.62
CA LEU A 146 4.22 25.31 8.78
C LEU A 146 4.02 26.26 7.59
N HIS A 147 4.04 25.74 6.37
CA HIS A 147 4.00 26.58 5.17
C HIS A 147 2.59 26.66 4.56
N ALA A 148 1.76 25.65 4.75
CA ALA A 148 0.40 25.64 4.22
C ALA A 148 -0.67 25.98 5.28
N GLY A 149 -0.35 25.93 6.57
CA GLY A 149 -1.31 26.10 7.66
C GLY A 149 -2.38 25.03 7.72
N ILE A 150 -2.08 23.84 7.18
CA ILE A 150 -3.00 22.70 7.12
C ILE A 150 -2.80 21.85 8.36
N ARG A 151 -3.89 21.50 9.01
CA ARG A 151 -3.87 20.60 10.17
C ARG A 151 -3.67 19.17 9.68
N THR A 152 -2.60 18.55 10.14
CA THR A 152 -2.17 17.22 9.72
C THR A 152 -2.05 16.28 10.90
N ALA A 153 -2.29 15.00 10.66
CA ALA A 153 -1.94 13.90 11.56
C ALA A 153 -1.03 12.94 10.78
N MET A 154 0.10 12.57 11.35
CA MET A 154 1.01 11.61 10.72
C MET A 154 0.88 10.22 11.34
N PHE A 155 1.23 9.20 10.57
CA PHE A 155 1.20 7.83 11.01
C PHE A 155 2.31 7.03 10.32
N HIS A 156 3.31 6.57 11.08
CA HIS A 156 4.42 5.80 10.55
C HIS A 156 4.96 4.80 11.59
N GLU A 157 5.83 3.89 11.18
CA GLU A 157 6.33 2.79 11.98
C GLU A 157 7.15 3.21 13.19
N GLY A 158 7.80 4.38 13.15
CA GLY A 158 8.61 4.92 14.26
C GLY A 158 7.80 5.46 15.42
N MET A 159 6.48 5.65 15.28
CA MET A 159 5.62 6.17 16.34
C MET A 159 5.24 5.10 17.35
N SER A 160 5.18 5.48 18.63
CA SER A 160 4.61 4.64 19.69
C SER A 160 3.11 4.38 19.48
N LEU A 161 2.58 3.38 20.17
CA LEU A 161 1.15 3.06 20.10
C LEU A 161 0.27 4.25 20.55
N LEU A 162 0.69 4.95 21.61
CA LEU A 162 -0.04 6.12 22.12
C LEU A 162 -0.09 7.26 21.09
N GLU A 163 1.03 7.56 20.44
CA GLU A 163 1.09 8.59 19.40
C GLU A 163 0.20 8.23 18.21
N ARG A 164 0.16 6.96 17.80
CA ARG A 164 -0.73 6.50 16.73
C ARG A 164 -2.20 6.64 17.10
N ASP A 165 -2.58 6.30 18.33
CA ASP A 165 -3.96 6.45 18.82
C ASP A 165 -4.35 7.92 18.86
N GLN A 166 -3.47 8.81 19.33
CA GLN A 166 -3.69 10.25 19.33
C GLN A 166 -3.84 10.82 17.92
N ALA A 167 -2.98 10.39 16.99
CA ALA A 167 -3.06 10.82 15.59
C ALA A 167 -4.37 10.35 14.93
N ALA A 168 -4.80 9.12 15.20
CA ALA A 168 -6.06 8.58 14.69
C ALA A 168 -7.27 9.33 15.27
N ALA A 169 -7.27 9.61 16.57
CA ALA A 169 -8.33 10.39 17.23
C ALA A 169 -8.38 11.82 16.67
N TYR A 170 -7.23 12.46 16.48
CA TYR A 170 -7.13 13.80 15.90
C TYR A 170 -7.63 13.84 14.46
N PHE A 171 -7.32 12.83 13.67
CA PHE A 171 -7.86 12.71 12.31
C PHE A 171 -9.36 12.45 12.28
N ALA A 172 -9.89 11.69 13.24
CA ALA A 172 -11.33 11.41 13.33
C ALA A 172 -12.19 12.64 13.72
N GLU A 173 -11.59 13.62 14.40
CA GLU A 173 -12.29 14.83 14.86
C GLU A 173 -12.65 15.74 13.67
N ASP A 174 -13.95 16.07 13.53
CA ASP A 174 -14.46 16.82 12.38
C ASP A 174 -14.29 18.35 12.52
N SER A 175 -14.33 18.87 13.74
CA SER A 175 -14.36 20.33 13.96
C SER A 175 -12.96 20.96 13.96
N TYR A 176 -12.02 20.37 14.67
CA TYR A 176 -10.65 20.87 14.84
C TYR A 176 -9.56 19.81 14.62
N GLY A 177 -9.95 18.66 14.12
CA GLY A 177 -9.03 17.60 13.77
C GLY A 177 -8.20 17.89 12.52
N ALA A 178 -7.34 16.93 12.15
CA ALA A 178 -6.59 16.97 10.90
C ALA A 178 -7.53 16.94 9.68
N GLN A 179 -7.09 17.56 8.61
CA GLN A 179 -7.79 17.59 7.32
C GLN A 179 -7.64 16.27 6.56
#